data_56cf15be805efebf08867958dffba2c5
#
_entry.id   56cf15be805efebf08867958dffba2c5
#
_cell.length_a   1.000
_cell.length_b   1.000
_cell.length_c   1.000
_cell.angle_alpha   90.00
_cell.angle_beta   90.00
_cell.angle_gamma   90.00
#
_symmetry.space_group_name_H-M   'P 1'
#
loop_
_entity.id
_entity.type
_entity.pdbx_description
1 polymer ?
#
loop_
_entity_poly.entity_id
_entity_poly.type
_entity_poly.pdbx_seq_one_letter_code
_entity_poly.pdbx_strand_id
1 'polypeptide(L)'
;RCNFTVKTGIGDEFWPRFKIPDEFLASDEYQSIKSIMKAEYDAEYPVVRERELKGVIKDRKKKVKANYCAEKGIAEDALTDADNAEIDRLSQPEFFDEDDQKALKKNVHRWCKPGGDADIYITHLCNERLKWRFPDEDFKFPAHETNVGKRMYKELNCIRNMNVAGYLLIVWDFINWSREHGIPVGPGRGSAAGSLVTYIIGITDIDPLTFDLLFERFLNPERVSMPD
;
A
#
# COMPACT_ATOMS: atom_id res chain seq x y z
N ARG A 1 19.79 18.95 -9.87
CA ARG A 1 19.92 18.21 -8.58
C ARG A 1 18.64 17.42 -8.39
N CYS A 2 18.75 16.08 -8.24
CA CYS A 2 17.59 15.27 -7.91
C CYS A 2 17.12 15.57 -6.48
N ASN A 3 15.78 15.62 -6.27
CA ASN A 3 15.15 16.00 -5.00
C ASN A 3 15.07 14.82 -4.00
N PHE A 4 16.18 14.13 -3.76
CA PHE A 4 16.20 13.08 -2.74
C PHE A 4 17.40 13.21 -1.80
N THR A 5 17.24 12.80 -0.57
CA THR A 5 18.28 12.72 0.45
C THR A 5 18.62 11.27 0.77
N VAL A 6 19.91 10.95 0.80
CA VAL A 6 20.41 9.64 1.24
C VAL A 6 20.86 9.77 2.70
N LYS A 7 20.26 9.00 3.60
CA LYS A 7 20.78 8.88 4.98
C LYS A 7 21.87 7.83 5.01
N THR A 8 23.06 8.20 5.50
CA THR A 8 24.19 7.29 5.71
C THR A 8 24.20 6.83 7.17
N GLY A 9 23.73 5.60 7.45
CA GLY A 9 23.78 4.97 8.77
C GLY A 9 23.89 3.45 8.65
N ILE A 10 24.72 2.84 9.46
CA ILE A 10 24.91 1.38 9.47
C ILE A 10 23.73 0.80 10.26
N GLY A 11 22.90 -0.01 9.60
CA GLY A 11 21.87 -0.84 10.25
C GLY A 11 20.41 -0.58 9.91
N ASP A 12 20.05 0.57 9.32
CA ASP A 12 18.70 0.81 8.81
C ASP A 12 18.67 0.61 7.29
N GLU A 13 17.62 -0.02 6.79
CA GLU A 13 17.41 -0.18 5.35
C GLU A 13 17.47 1.18 4.65
N PHE A 14 18.41 1.31 3.72
CA PHE A 14 18.78 2.54 3.04
C PHE A 14 17.79 2.83 1.91
N TRP A 15 16.67 3.46 2.22
CA TRP A 15 15.79 4.00 1.19
C TRP A 15 16.00 5.51 1.07
N PRO A 16 16.45 6.01 -0.07
CA PRO A 16 16.48 7.44 -0.31
C PRO A 16 15.06 8.00 -0.15
N ARG A 17 14.95 9.17 0.47
CA ARG A 17 13.65 9.84 0.62
C ARG A 17 13.53 10.94 -0.42
N PHE A 18 12.45 10.91 -1.17
CA PHE A 18 12.08 12.02 -2.04
C PHE A 18 11.73 13.24 -1.17
N LYS A 19 12.31 14.40 -1.52
CA LYS A 19 11.97 15.66 -0.85
C LYS A 19 10.78 16.29 -1.58
N ILE A 20 9.63 16.28 -0.93
CA ILE A 20 8.44 16.93 -1.44
C ILE A 20 8.64 18.45 -1.38
N PRO A 21 8.22 19.21 -2.41
CA PRO A 21 8.34 20.66 -2.40
C PRO A 21 7.63 21.30 -1.21
N ASP A 22 8.31 22.21 -0.51
CA ASP A 22 7.78 22.88 0.67
C ASP A 22 6.52 23.71 0.32
N GLU A 23 6.46 24.27 -0.88
CA GLU A 23 5.31 25.01 -1.41
C GLU A 23 4.06 24.12 -1.52
N PHE A 24 4.23 22.88 -1.97
CA PHE A 24 3.13 21.93 -2.03
C PHE A 24 2.65 21.54 -0.63
N LEU A 25 3.56 21.27 0.31
CA LEU A 25 3.20 20.93 1.69
C LEU A 25 2.38 22.02 2.39
N ALA A 26 2.57 23.29 1.98
CA ALA A 26 1.83 24.45 2.48
C ALA A 26 0.52 24.72 1.73
N SER A 27 0.21 23.98 0.66
CA SER A 27 -0.93 24.25 -0.22
C SER A 27 -2.27 23.73 0.33
N ASP A 28 -3.37 24.38 -0.08
CA ASP A 28 -4.72 23.90 0.20
C ASP A 28 -5.00 22.53 -0.45
N GLU A 29 -4.38 22.27 -1.60
CA GLU A 29 -4.53 20.98 -2.29
C GLU A 29 -3.93 19.84 -1.47
N TYR A 30 -2.76 20.03 -0.87
CA TYR A 30 -2.17 19.05 0.06
C TYR A 30 -3.14 18.75 1.22
N GLN A 31 -3.70 19.79 1.85
CA GLN A 31 -4.63 19.61 2.96
C GLN A 31 -5.92 18.90 2.52
N SER A 32 -6.42 19.21 1.34
CA SER A 32 -7.59 18.57 0.75
C SER A 32 -7.36 17.07 0.53
N ILE A 33 -6.29 16.70 -0.18
CA ILE A 33 -5.96 15.28 -0.45
C ILE A 33 -5.71 14.52 0.86
N LYS A 34 -4.99 15.13 1.80
CA LYS A 34 -4.73 14.56 3.13
C LYS A 34 -6.01 14.27 3.90
N SER A 35 -6.96 15.19 3.87
CA SER A 35 -8.26 15.05 4.55
C SER A 35 -9.08 13.92 3.93
N ILE A 36 -9.09 13.82 2.60
CA ILE A 36 -9.76 12.73 1.87
C ILE A 36 -9.14 11.38 2.24
N MET A 37 -7.82 11.25 2.15
CA MET A 37 -7.13 10.00 2.48
C MET A 37 -7.34 9.58 3.94
N LYS A 38 -7.39 10.56 4.85
CA LYS A 38 -7.70 10.29 6.25
C LYS A 38 -9.12 9.79 6.44
N ALA A 39 -10.10 10.41 5.79
CA ALA A 39 -11.50 9.98 5.87
C ALA A 39 -11.68 8.55 5.31
N GLU A 40 -11.02 8.23 4.20
CA GLU A 40 -11.02 6.87 3.64
C GLU A 40 -10.41 5.85 4.61
N TYR A 41 -9.26 6.19 5.19
CA TYR A 41 -8.61 5.33 6.18
C TYR A 41 -9.51 5.11 7.41
N ASP A 42 -10.11 6.18 7.95
CA ASP A 42 -10.97 6.10 9.13
C ASP A 42 -12.22 5.24 8.87
N ALA A 43 -12.72 5.22 7.63
CA ALA A 43 -13.86 4.38 7.22
C ALA A 43 -13.44 2.92 6.97
N GLU A 44 -12.30 2.69 6.34
CA GLU A 44 -11.84 1.36 5.93
C GLU A 44 -11.19 0.58 7.08
N TYR A 45 -10.47 1.26 7.96
CA TYR A 45 -9.67 0.64 9.02
C TYR A 45 -10.47 -0.31 9.93
N PRO A 46 -11.66 0.02 10.43
CA PRO A 46 -12.46 -0.87 11.27
C PRO A 46 -12.82 -2.17 10.56
N VAL A 47 -13.20 -2.08 9.28
CA VAL A 47 -13.60 -3.23 8.45
C VAL A 47 -12.43 -4.17 8.21
N VAL A 48 -11.28 -3.61 7.79
CA VAL A 48 -10.05 -4.38 7.59
C VAL A 48 -9.58 -5.00 8.90
N ARG A 49 -9.61 -4.24 10.00
CA ARG A 49 -9.21 -4.73 11.31
C ARG A 49 -10.08 -5.90 11.78
N GLU A 50 -11.39 -5.84 11.58
CA GLU A 50 -12.29 -6.95 11.95
C GLU A 50 -12.01 -8.20 11.11
N ARG A 51 -11.78 -8.06 9.82
CA ARG A 51 -11.42 -9.15 8.93
C ARG A 51 -10.12 -9.84 9.36
N GLU A 52 -9.08 -9.07 9.59
CA GLU A 52 -7.75 -9.58 9.98
C GLU A 52 -7.76 -10.16 11.39
N LEU A 53 -8.58 -9.61 12.29
CA LEU A 53 -8.78 -10.14 13.64
C LEU A 53 -9.29 -11.58 13.62
N LYS A 54 -10.26 -11.89 12.75
CA LYS A 54 -10.77 -13.27 12.57
C LYS A 54 -9.66 -14.24 12.17
N GLY A 55 -8.73 -13.77 11.30
CA GLY A 55 -7.56 -14.55 10.89
C GLY A 55 -6.62 -14.85 12.07
N VAL A 56 -6.27 -13.82 12.84
CA VAL A 56 -5.38 -13.96 14.01
C VAL A 56 -6.00 -14.85 15.08
N ILE A 57 -7.29 -14.71 15.37
CA ILE A 57 -8.02 -15.61 16.31
C ILE A 57 -7.91 -17.07 15.85
N LYS A 58 -8.11 -17.33 14.56
CA LYS A 58 -8.00 -18.68 13.99
C LYS A 58 -6.60 -19.29 14.18
N ASP A 59 -5.57 -18.50 13.94
CA ASP A 59 -4.18 -18.97 14.09
C ASP A 59 -3.79 -19.13 15.56
N ARG A 60 -4.23 -18.21 16.43
CA ARG A 60 -4.09 -18.37 17.88
C ARG A 60 -4.79 -19.62 18.39
N LYS A 61 -6.02 -19.90 17.93
CA LYS A 61 -6.77 -21.11 18.34
C LYS A 61 -5.98 -22.39 18.09
N LYS A 62 -5.23 -22.46 16.97
CA LYS A 62 -4.34 -23.61 16.69
C LYS A 62 -3.23 -23.73 17.74
N LYS A 63 -2.58 -22.59 18.07
CA LYS A 63 -1.50 -22.56 19.08
C LYS A 63 -2.03 -22.93 20.48
N VAL A 64 -3.12 -22.29 20.90
CA VAL A 64 -3.75 -22.55 22.19
C VAL A 64 -4.16 -24.02 22.31
N LYS A 65 -4.77 -24.58 21.26
CA LYS A 65 -5.17 -26.00 21.23
C LYS A 65 -3.98 -26.93 21.42
N ALA A 66 -2.89 -26.69 20.68
CA ALA A 66 -1.67 -27.49 20.79
C ALA A 66 -1.07 -27.43 22.20
N ASN A 67 -0.96 -26.24 22.79
CA ASN A 67 -0.44 -26.04 24.14
C ASN A 67 -1.34 -26.70 25.19
N TYR A 68 -2.66 -26.53 25.09
CA TYR A 68 -3.65 -27.12 25.99
C TYR A 68 -3.59 -28.64 25.99
N CYS A 69 -3.48 -29.24 24.80
CA CYS A 69 -3.35 -30.71 24.68
C CYS A 69 -2.02 -31.20 25.30
N ALA A 70 -0.92 -30.46 25.07
CA ALA A 70 0.39 -30.81 25.63
C ALA A 70 0.40 -30.72 27.18
N GLU A 71 -0.16 -29.65 27.75
CA GLU A 71 -0.23 -29.45 29.20
C GLU A 71 -1.10 -30.49 29.93
N LYS A 72 -2.21 -30.85 29.30
CA LYS A 72 -3.13 -31.84 29.89
C LYS A 72 -2.81 -33.29 29.51
N GLY A 73 -1.88 -33.53 28.58
CA GLY A 73 -1.58 -34.87 28.10
C GLY A 73 -2.74 -35.53 27.34
N ILE A 74 -3.60 -34.73 26.70
CA ILE A 74 -4.80 -35.17 25.98
C ILE A 74 -4.54 -35.12 24.49
N ALA A 75 -4.93 -36.15 23.75
CA ALA A 75 -4.88 -36.11 22.28
C ALA A 75 -5.99 -35.18 21.71
N GLU A 76 -5.76 -34.58 20.54
CA GLU A 76 -6.69 -33.59 19.96
C GLU A 76 -8.08 -34.14 19.65
N ASP A 77 -8.19 -35.44 19.38
CA ASP A 77 -9.43 -36.17 19.08
C ASP A 77 -10.18 -36.56 20.35
N ALA A 78 -9.55 -36.46 21.52
CA ALA A 78 -10.14 -36.77 22.84
C ALA A 78 -10.62 -35.52 23.61
N LEU A 79 -10.59 -34.32 22.98
CA LEU A 79 -11.06 -33.09 23.59
C LEU A 79 -12.58 -33.10 23.80
N THR A 80 -13.01 -32.74 25.02
CA THR A 80 -14.42 -32.59 25.37
C THR A 80 -14.98 -31.24 24.90
N ASP A 81 -16.30 -31.08 24.93
CA ASP A 81 -16.94 -29.79 24.63
C ASP A 81 -16.49 -28.68 25.59
N ALA A 82 -16.24 -29.01 26.86
CA ALA A 82 -15.72 -28.06 27.84
C ALA A 82 -14.28 -27.61 27.52
N ASP A 83 -13.43 -28.54 27.09
CA ASP A 83 -12.07 -28.22 26.65
C ASP A 83 -12.09 -27.33 25.41
N ASN A 84 -12.93 -27.61 24.42
CA ASN A 84 -13.10 -26.81 23.24
C ASN A 84 -13.62 -25.39 23.57
N ALA A 85 -14.56 -25.27 24.51
CA ALA A 85 -15.06 -23.96 24.97
C ALA A 85 -13.95 -23.12 25.64
N GLU A 86 -13.09 -23.76 26.45
CA GLU A 86 -11.96 -23.10 27.10
C GLU A 86 -10.90 -22.67 26.07
N ILE A 87 -10.57 -23.50 25.08
CA ILE A 87 -9.70 -23.18 23.97
C ILE A 87 -10.24 -21.97 23.17
N ASP A 88 -11.54 -21.95 22.91
CA ASP A 88 -12.20 -20.84 22.23
C ASP A 88 -12.11 -19.56 23.06
N ARG A 89 -12.33 -19.61 24.35
CA ARG A 89 -12.19 -18.47 25.27
C ARG A 89 -10.78 -17.91 25.26
N LEU A 90 -9.76 -18.75 25.42
CA LEU A 90 -8.34 -18.35 25.47
C LEU A 90 -7.82 -17.84 24.13
N SER A 91 -8.56 -18.04 23.04
CA SER A 91 -8.21 -17.58 21.71
C SER A 91 -8.75 -16.18 21.39
N GLN A 92 -9.57 -15.60 22.27
CA GLN A 92 -10.19 -14.29 22.06
C GLN A 92 -9.17 -13.12 22.23
N PRO A 93 -9.48 -11.94 21.70
CA PRO A 93 -8.55 -10.79 21.70
C PRO A 93 -8.09 -10.34 23.10
N GLU A 94 -8.88 -10.57 24.14
CA GLU A 94 -8.54 -10.24 25.53
C GLU A 94 -7.33 -11.03 26.05
N PHE A 95 -7.03 -12.16 25.41
CA PHE A 95 -5.92 -13.05 25.77
C PHE A 95 -4.75 -12.99 24.79
N PHE A 96 -4.76 -12.04 23.85
CA PHE A 96 -3.67 -11.87 22.88
C PHE A 96 -2.36 -11.49 23.58
N ASP A 97 -1.30 -12.22 23.24
CA ASP A 97 0.06 -11.87 23.59
C ASP A 97 0.62 -10.76 22.64
N GLU A 98 1.87 -10.34 22.89
CA GLU A 98 2.52 -9.32 22.06
C GLU A 98 2.67 -9.76 20.60
N ASP A 99 2.90 -11.03 20.33
CA ASP A 99 3.08 -11.56 18.98
C ASP A 99 1.78 -11.55 18.20
N ASP A 100 0.65 -11.91 18.85
CA ASP A 100 -0.68 -11.83 18.26
C ASP A 100 -1.05 -10.36 17.94
N GLN A 101 -0.75 -9.43 18.86
CA GLN A 101 -0.98 -8.01 18.64
C GLN A 101 -0.11 -7.44 17.50
N LYS A 102 1.17 -7.85 17.43
CA LYS A 102 2.08 -7.49 16.33
C LYS A 102 1.59 -8.07 15.00
N ALA A 103 1.14 -9.34 15.01
CA ALA A 103 0.59 -9.99 13.81
C ALA A 103 -0.67 -9.26 13.31
N LEU A 104 -1.62 -8.94 14.19
CA LEU A 104 -2.81 -8.18 13.84
C LEU A 104 -2.45 -6.82 13.24
N LYS A 105 -1.58 -6.05 13.89
CA LYS A 105 -1.12 -4.75 13.41
C LYS A 105 -0.46 -4.88 12.03
N LYS A 106 0.43 -5.85 11.85
CA LYS A 106 1.11 -6.11 10.57
C LYS A 106 0.12 -6.46 9.46
N ASN A 107 -0.84 -7.34 9.75
CA ASN A 107 -1.85 -7.76 8.79
C ASN A 107 -2.75 -6.59 8.37
N VAL A 108 -3.25 -5.80 9.33
CA VAL A 108 -4.07 -4.62 9.03
C VAL A 108 -3.27 -3.61 8.20
N HIS A 109 -2.03 -3.31 8.58
CA HIS A 109 -1.17 -2.37 7.84
C HIS A 109 -0.79 -2.83 6.43
N ARG A 110 -0.95 -4.12 6.13
CA ARG A 110 -0.76 -4.64 4.76
C ARG A 110 -1.86 -4.17 3.81
N TRP A 111 -3.07 -3.97 4.32
CA TRP A 111 -4.25 -3.69 3.51
C TRP A 111 -4.82 -2.29 3.70
N CYS A 112 -4.46 -1.61 4.77
CA CYS A 112 -4.99 -0.31 5.11
C CYS A 112 -3.93 0.54 5.83
N LYS A 113 -3.47 1.62 5.16
CA LYS A 113 -2.54 2.60 5.70
C LYS A 113 -3.09 4.01 5.57
N PRO A 114 -2.79 4.90 6.52
CA PRO A 114 -3.32 6.27 6.51
C PRO A 114 -2.81 7.15 5.36
N GLY A 115 -1.76 6.69 4.66
CA GLY A 115 -1.05 7.52 3.69
C GLY A 115 -0.08 8.50 4.36
N GLY A 116 1.03 8.77 3.66
CA GLY A 116 2.03 9.76 4.05
C GLY A 116 2.15 10.85 2.98
N ASP A 117 3.08 11.79 3.20
CA ASP A 117 3.28 12.92 2.29
C ASP A 117 3.63 12.48 0.86
N ALA A 118 4.36 11.36 0.71
CA ALA A 118 4.68 10.80 -0.60
C ALA A 118 3.42 10.27 -1.33
N ASP A 119 2.48 9.67 -0.60
CA ASP A 119 1.22 9.18 -1.17
C ASP A 119 0.32 10.34 -1.61
N ILE A 120 0.31 11.42 -0.83
CA ILE A 120 -0.41 12.66 -1.15
C ILE A 120 0.19 13.30 -2.40
N TYR A 121 1.53 13.38 -2.48
CA TYR A 121 2.20 14.02 -3.61
C TYR A 121 2.07 13.23 -4.92
N ILE A 122 2.17 11.91 -4.88
CA ILE A 122 1.96 11.10 -6.10
C ILE A 122 0.51 11.19 -6.59
N THR A 123 -0.46 11.32 -5.67
CA THR A 123 -1.87 11.56 -6.01
C THR A 123 -2.07 12.92 -6.66
N HIS A 124 -1.43 13.97 -6.14
CA HIS A 124 -1.40 15.30 -6.75
C HIS A 124 -0.84 15.24 -8.18
N LEU A 125 0.31 14.61 -8.39
CA LEU A 125 0.89 14.43 -9.71
C LEU A 125 -0.03 13.69 -10.68
N CYS A 126 -0.78 12.70 -10.20
CA CYS A 126 -1.78 12.01 -11.02
C CYS A 126 -2.91 12.97 -11.42
N ASN A 127 -3.44 13.77 -10.49
CA ASN A 127 -4.49 14.74 -10.78
C ASN A 127 -4.04 15.81 -11.80
N GLU A 128 -2.81 16.32 -11.64
CA GLU A 128 -2.23 17.34 -12.53
C GLU A 128 -1.99 16.81 -13.95
N ARG A 129 -1.52 15.57 -14.05
CA ARG A 129 -1.07 14.99 -15.31
C ARG A 129 -2.09 14.12 -16.02
N LEU A 130 -3.24 13.86 -15.39
CA LEU A 130 -4.30 13.01 -15.95
C LEU A 130 -4.72 13.47 -17.36
N LYS A 131 -5.04 14.76 -17.52
CA LYS A 131 -5.49 15.33 -18.81
C LYS A 131 -4.44 15.29 -19.90
N TRP A 132 -3.17 15.20 -19.56
CA TRP A 132 -2.11 15.06 -20.54
C TRP A 132 -2.15 13.68 -21.22
N ARG A 133 -2.51 12.62 -20.48
CA ARG A 133 -2.62 11.25 -21.02
C ARG A 133 -4.04 10.89 -21.47
N PHE A 134 -5.02 11.42 -20.77
CA PHE A 134 -6.46 11.17 -20.99
C PHE A 134 -7.22 12.50 -21.08
N PRO A 135 -7.19 13.20 -22.23
CA PRO A 135 -7.80 14.53 -22.37
C PRO A 135 -9.31 14.56 -22.08
N ASP A 136 -10.00 13.46 -22.36
CA ASP A 136 -11.45 13.32 -22.17
C ASP A 136 -11.87 13.01 -20.72
N GLU A 137 -10.91 12.68 -19.85
CA GLU A 137 -11.19 12.39 -18.43
C GLU A 137 -11.18 13.69 -17.63
N ASP A 138 -12.23 13.89 -16.84
CA ASP A 138 -12.39 15.11 -16.02
C ASP A 138 -12.76 14.74 -14.57
N PHE A 139 -11.90 14.01 -13.91
CA PHE A 139 -12.07 13.70 -12.50
C PHE A 139 -10.76 13.94 -11.73
N LYS A 140 -10.89 14.11 -10.41
CA LYS A 140 -9.77 14.17 -9.46
C LYS A 140 -9.98 13.09 -8.40
N PHE A 141 -8.87 12.56 -7.88
CA PHE A 141 -8.94 11.66 -6.74
C PHE A 141 -9.83 12.27 -5.62
N PRO A 142 -10.75 11.52 -4.98
CA PRO A 142 -10.95 10.07 -5.07
C PRO A 142 -12.01 9.62 -6.09
N ALA A 143 -12.45 10.45 -7.03
CA ALA A 143 -13.43 10.05 -8.02
C ALA A 143 -12.96 8.84 -8.83
N HIS A 144 -13.82 7.84 -8.98
CA HIS A 144 -13.48 6.57 -9.61
C HIS A 144 -14.68 5.98 -10.39
N GLU A 145 -15.45 6.85 -11.03
CA GLU A 145 -16.64 6.41 -11.79
C GLU A 145 -16.26 5.80 -13.14
N THR A 146 -15.23 6.34 -13.79
CA THR A 146 -14.74 5.84 -15.07
C THR A 146 -13.80 4.64 -14.90
N ASN A 147 -13.50 3.93 -16.00
CA ASN A 147 -12.53 2.81 -15.97
C ASN A 147 -11.12 3.29 -15.62
N VAL A 148 -10.71 4.45 -16.14
CA VAL A 148 -9.43 5.09 -15.82
C VAL A 148 -9.39 5.45 -14.34
N GLY A 149 -10.43 6.10 -13.82
CA GLY A 149 -10.55 6.47 -12.41
C GLY A 149 -10.52 5.27 -11.47
N LYS A 150 -11.29 4.21 -11.76
CA LYS A 150 -11.28 2.97 -10.98
C LYS A 150 -9.90 2.33 -10.92
N ARG A 151 -9.22 2.28 -12.07
CA ARG A 151 -7.89 1.71 -12.16
C ARG A 151 -6.87 2.57 -11.39
N MET A 152 -6.87 3.88 -11.57
CA MET A 152 -6.00 4.83 -10.87
C MET A 152 -6.21 4.73 -9.35
N TYR A 153 -7.46 4.74 -8.88
CA TYR A 153 -7.80 4.61 -7.46
C TYR A 153 -7.26 3.30 -6.86
N LYS A 154 -7.50 2.17 -7.53
CA LYS A 154 -7.01 0.84 -7.13
C LYS A 154 -5.49 0.83 -7.01
N GLU A 155 -4.78 1.40 -7.98
CA GLU A 155 -3.33 1.43 -8.00
C GLU A 155 -2.75 2.34 -6.93
N LEU A 156 -3.28 3.56 -6.75
CA LEU A 156 -2.86 4.48 -5.68
C LEU A 156 -3.04 3.86 -4.29
N ASN A 157 -4.14 3.16 -4.04
CA ASN A 157 -4.36 2.45 -2.79
C ASN A 157 -3.34 1.32 -2.58
N CYS A 158 -3.02 0.55 -3.63
CA CYS A 158 -2.00 -0.49 -3.56
C CYS A 158 -0.62 0.11 -3.29
N ILE A 159 -0.23 1.19 -3.99
CA ILE A 159 1.04 1.91 -3.81
C ILE A 159 1.16 2.40 -2.36
N ARG A 160 0.11 3.00 -1.80
CA ARG A 160 0.02 3.45 -0.40
C ARG A 160 0.20 2.28 0.57
N ASN A 161 -0.55 1.20 0.39
CA ASN A 161 -0.50 0.04 1.28
C ASN A 161 0.86 -0.67 1.25
N MET A 162 1.52 -0.71 0.10
CA MET A 162 2.88 -1.26 -0.04
C MET A 162 3.98 -0.28 0.37
N ASN A 163 3.66 1.00 0.63
CA ASN A 163 4.60 2.06 1.01
C ASN A 163 5.71 2.31 -0.04
N VAL A 164 5.34 2.29 -1.33
CA VAL A 164 6.30 2.44 -2.44
C VAL A 164 6.20 3.79 -3.15
N ALA A 165 5.31 4.69 -2.71
CA ALA A 165 5.14 6.02 -3.31
C ALA A 165 6.46 6.81 -3.36
N GLY A 166 7.23 6.80 -2.26
CA GLY A 166 8.52 7.48 -2.22
C GLY A 166 9.53 6.97 -3.25
N TYR A 167 9.58 5.66 -3.48
CA TYR A 167 10.40 5.05 -4.53
C TYR A 167 9.95 5.52 -5.93
N LEU A 168 8.66 5.48 -6.21
CA LEU A 168 8.12 5.93 -7.49
C LEU A 168 8.40 7.42 -7.75
N LEU A 169 8.33 8.26 -6.72
CA LEU A 169 8.66 9.68 -6.83
C LEU A 169 10.13 9.92 -7.16
N ILE A 170 11.06 9.13 -6.61
CA ILE A 170 12.47 9.20 -6.95
C ILE A 170 12.68 8.82 -8.42
N VAL A 171 12.05 7.73 -8.88
CA VAL A 171 12.12 7.31 -10.28
C VAL A 171 11.53 8.38 -11.21
N TRP A 172 10.40 8.96 -10.82
CA TRP A 172 9.77 10.06 -11.56
C TRP A 172 10.68 11.29 -11.66
N ASP A 173 11.31 11.68 -10.55
CA ASP A 173 12.14 12.88 -10.47
C ASP A 173 13.32 12.81 -11.46
N PHE A 174 14.09 11.73 -11.46
CA PHE A 174 15.23 11.66 -12.39
C PHE A 174 14.80 11.45 -13.85
N ILE A 175 13.66 10.81 -14.13
CA ILE A 175 13.11 10.71 -15.48
C ILE A 175 12.63 12.08 -15.97
N ASN A 176 11.89 12.80 -15.13
CA ASN A 176 11.40 14.13 -15.45
C ASN A 176 12.55 15.11 -15.67
N TRP A 177 13.54 15.09 -14.78
CA TRP A 177 14.75 15.89 -14.93
C TRP A 177 15.49 15.59 -16.25
N SER A 178 15.63 14.33 -16.62
CA SER A 178 16.27 13.92 -17.88
C SER A 178 15.53 14.49 -19.09
N ARG A 179 14.21 14.41 -19.09
CA ARG A 179 13.38 14.97 -20.19
C ARG A 179 13.50 16.48 -20.28
N GLU A 180 13.48 17.19 -19.15
CA GLU A 180 13.65 18.67 -19.10
C GLU A 180 15.01 19.11 -19.63
N HIS A 181 16.04 18.25 -19.53
CA HIS A 181 17.39 18.52 -20.03
C HIS A 181 17.66 17.91 -21.42
N GLY A 182 16.61 17.47 -22.13
CA GLY A 182 16.73 16.95 -23.49
C GLY A 182 17.42 15.59 -23.58
N ILE A 183 17.55 14.85 -22.47
CA ILE A 183 18.14 13.52 -22.46
C ILE A 183 17.05 12.51 -22.84
N PRO A 184 17.25 11.69 -23.90
CA PRO A 184 16.29 10.69 -24.31
C PRO A 184 16.03 9.68 -23.21
N VAL A 185 14.73 9.43 -22.94
CA VAL A 185 14.27 8.41 -21.99
C VAL A 185 13.44 7.40 -22.75
N GLY A 186 13.71 6.11 -22.54
CA GLY A 186 12.94 5.03 -23.15
C GLY A 186 11.50 4.99 -22.63
N PRO A 187 10.58 4.30 -23.35
CA PRO A 187 9.14 4.30 -23.06
C PRO A 187 8.77 3.54 -21.77
N GLY A 188 9.72 2.95 -21.11
CA GLY A 188 9.55 2.18 -19.89
C GLY A 188 10.26 0.83 -19.96
N ARG A 189 10.41 0.20 -18.80
CA ARG A 189 11.04 -1.12 -18.68
C ARG A 189 10.33 -1.98 -17.65
N GLY A 190 10.41 -3.29 -17.85
CA GLY A 190 9.92 -4.28 -16.90
C GLY A 190 8.41 -4.17 -16.64
N SER A 191 8.02 -4.55 -15.45
CA SER A 191 6.62 -4.65 -15.04
C SER A 191 5.95 -3.30 -14.78
N ALA A 192 6.72 -2.22 -14.60
CA ALA A 192 6.18 -0.88 -14.38
C ALA A 192 5.27 -0.38 -15.52
N ALA A 193 5.47 -0.89 -16.75
CA ALA A 193 4.57 -0.61 -17.87
C ALA A 193 3.12 -1.09 -17.63
N GLY A 194 2.89 -2.00 -16.67
CA GLY A 194 1.55 -2.45 -16.29
C GLY A 194 0.81 -1.48 -15.34
N SER A 195 1.45 -0.39 -14.90
CA SER A 195 0.83 0.58 -13.99
C SER A 195 0.32 1.82 -14.71
N LEU A 196 -0.96 2.14 -14.48
CA LEU A 196 -1.58 3.36 -14.98
C LEU A 196 -1.02 4.60 -14.28
N VAL A 197 -0.73 4.50 -12.98
CA VAL A 197 -0.12 5.61 -12.23
C VAL A 197 1.24 5.97 -12.81
N THR A 198 2.12 5.00 -13.11
CA THR A 198 3.43 5.28 -13.72
C THR A 198 3.30 5.88 -15.12
N TYR A 199 2.28 5.50 -15.88
CA TYR A 199 1.96 6.07 -17.19
C TYR A 199 1.46 7.52 -17.06
N ILE A 200 0.52 7.80 -16.17
CA ILE A 200 -0.03 9.15 -15.95
C ILE A 200 1.08 10.13 -15.54
N ILE A 201 1.90 9.76 -14.55
CA ILE A 201 2.97 10.66 -14.08
C ILE A 201 4.17 10.72 -15.01
N GLY A 202 4.21 9.87 -16.03
CA GLY A 202 5.23 9.90 -17.10
C GLY A 202 6.51 9.13 -16.77
N ILE A 203 6.48 8.18 -15.87
CA ILE A 203 7.57 7.21 -15.69
C ILE A 203 7.65 6.27 -16.90
N THR A 204 6.48 5.85 -17.41
CA THR A 204 6.36 5.03 -18.62
C THR A 204 5.55 5.74 -19.69
N ASP A 205 5.75 5.36 -20.96
CA ASP A 205 5.02 5.90 -22.11
C ASP A 205 4.15 4.83 -22.80
N ILE A 206 3.94 3.69 -22.13
CA ILE A 206 3.09 2.60 -22.58
C ILE A 206 1.78 2.67 -21.81
N ASP A 207 0.66 2.86 -22.52
CA ASP A 207 -0.68 2.86 -21.93
C ASP A 207 -1.09 1.45 -21.52
N PRO A 208 -1.18 1.14 -20.22
CA PRO A 208 -1.53 -0.21 -19.78
C PRO A 208 -2.98 -0.60 -20.10
N LEU A 209 -3.87 0.36 -20.32
CA LEU A 209 -5.27 0.06 -20.66
C LEU A 209 -5.39 -0.35 -22.12
N THR A 210 -4.69 0.32 -23.03
CA THR A 210 -4.69 -0.02 -24.48
C THR A 210 -4.12 -1.41 -24.73
N PHE A 211 -3.11 -1.83 -23.96
CA PHE A 211 -2.45 -3.13 -24.12
C PHE A 211 -2.91 -4.20 -23.12
N ASP A 212 -3.97 -3.94 -22.36
CA ASP A 212 -4.53 -4.84 -21.33
C ASP A 212 -3.47 -5.40 -20.36
N LEU A 213 -2.54 -4.53 -19.92
CA LEU A 213 -1.47 -4.90 -19.03
C LEU A 213 -1.94 -4.98 -17.58
N LEU A 214 -1.54 -6.04 -16.90
CA LEU A 214 -1.94 -6.30 -15.51
C LEU A 214 -1.04 -5.57 -14.52
N PHE A 215 -1.63 -4.73 -13.66
CA PHE A 215 -0.95 -4.05 -12.58
C PHE A 215 -0.32 -5.01 -11.55
N GLU A 216 -0.97 -6.15 -11.31
CA GLU A 216 -0.53 -7.17 -10.37
C GLU A 216 0.81 -7.82 -10.73
N ARG A 217 1.28 -7.63 -11.98
CA ARG A 217 2.63 -8.01 -12.40
C ARG A 217 3.70 -7.03 -11.89
N PHE A 218 3.31 -5.76 -11.67
CA PHE A 218 4.18 -4.73 -11.15
C PHE A 218 4.16 -4.72 -9.61
N LEU A 219 2.98 -4.56 -9.02
CA LEU A 219 2.79 -4.53 -7.58
C LEU A 219 1.67 -5.49 -7.18
N ASN A 220 1.98 -6.39 -6.23
CA ASN A 220 0.99 -7.30 -5.68
C ASN A 220 1.16 -7.34 -4.15
N PRO A 221 0.16 -6.90 -3.35
CA PRO A 221 0.22 -6.93 -1.89
C PRO A 221 0.43 -8.33 -1.30
N GLU A 222 0.10 -9.37 -2.06
CA GLU A 222 0.33 -10.77 -1.64
C GLU A 222 1.79 -11.20 -1.78
N ARG A 223 2.56 -10.55 -2.65
CA ARG A 223 4.01 -10.76 -2.79
C ARG A 223 4.75 -9.81 -1.85
N VAL A 224 5.55 -10.35 -0.97
CA VAL A 224 6.32 -9.58 0.05
C VAL A 224 7.62 -8.99 -0.53
N SER A 225 7.90 -9.13 -1.83
CA SER A 225 9.11 -8.58 -2.45
C SER A 225 8.86 -7.18 -3.01
N MET A 226 9.84 -6.28 -2.76
CA MET A 226 9.89 -4.97 -3.40
C MET A 226 10.06 -5.12 -4.92
N PRO A 227 9.57 -4.17 -5.73
CA PRO A 227 9.86 -4.13 -7.15
C PRO A 227 11.37 -3.93 -7.38
N ASP A 228 11.89 -4.59 -8.42
CA ASP A 228 13.27 -4.49 -8.87
C ASP A 228 13.63 -3.10 -9.40
#